data_7936489eaf9b98b59f063ae765da6f23
#
_entry.id   7936489eaf9b98b59f063ae765da6f23
#
_cell.length_a   1.000
_cell.length_b   1.000
_cell.length_c   1.000
_cell.angle_alpha   90.00
_cell.angle_beta   90.00
_cell.angle_gamma   90.00
#
_symmetry.space_group_name_H-M   'P 1'
#
loop_
_entity.id
_entity.type
_entity.pdbx_description
1 polymer ?
#
loop_
_entity_poly.entity_id
_entity_poly.type
_entity_poly.pdbx_seq_one_letter_code
_entity_poly.pdbx_strand_id
1 'polypeptide(L)'
;MPRVSLATCRAIPNLDEEDAPLVGALADRGVDARPVVWDDPDVDWAEAGLVVLRSTRDYARRRDDFVAWARSVPRLLNPAAVVEWNTDKHYLEDLRRRGVPVLRTMWLEPEQGLTKRQLHTRFPAGDEFVLKPAVSGGAQDTGRYTANEAESRRLAIQHAVRLLSEGRSVMVQRYQPSVDTLGERSLVFIDGQFRYALHKAAMLHGPSQGPEETHIERIDATEASEVELTVAERVRQAVLAIKEELDEPKGPLLYSRIDLVNDDEGRPTVMEVAVTDPSLHFSHHPGALDVFADAIVARLDGS
;
A
#
# COMPACT_ATOMS: atom_id res chain seq x y z
N MET A 1 13.81 6.79 -28.90
CA MET A 1 13.87 5.87 -27.76
C MET A 1 12.48 5.80 -27.16
N PRO A 2 12.00 4.64 -26.75
CA PRO A 2 10.74 4.55 -26.03
C PRO A 2 10.85 5.34 -24.72
N ARG A 3 9.73 5.96 -24.31
CA ARG A 3 9.68 6.83 -23.13
C ARG A 3 8.94 6.15 -21.97
N VAL A 4 9.49 6.30 -20.77
CA VAL A 4 8.87 5.88 -19.51
C VAL A 4 8.86 7.05 -18.53
N SER A 5 7.69 7.40 -18.03
CA SER A 5 7.53 8.39 -16.98
C SER A 5 7.37 7.68 -15.63
N LEU A 6 8.30 7.92 -14.73
CA LEU A 6 8.26 7.41 -13.37
C LEU A 6 7.53 8.44 -12.49
N ALA A 7 6.26 8.18 -12.20
CA ALA A 7 5.42 9.12 -11.49
C ALA A 7 5.88 9.28 -10.03
N THR A 8 6.07 10.53 -9.62
CA THR A 8 6.50 10.92 -8.27
C THR A 8 5.66 12.10 -7.77
N CYS A 9 5.92 12.59 -6.57
CA CYS A 9 5.27 13.77 -6.00
C CYS A 9 6.23 14.97 -5.84
N ARG A 10 5.67 16.16 -5.63
CA ARG A 10 6.44 17.41 -5.47
C ARG A 10 7.44 17.38 -4.32
N ALA A 11 7.14 16.62 -3.26
CA ALA A 11 8.04 16.48 -2.12
C ALA A 11 9.28 15.64 -2.44
N ILE A 12 9.21 14.77 -3.45
CA ILE A 12 10.27 13.85 -3.84
C ILE A 12 10.43 13.88 -5.39
N PRO A 13 10.73 15.04 -6.00
CA PRO A 13 10.62 15.22 -7.45
C PRO A 13 11.59 14.35 -8.28
N ASN A 14 12.67 13.87 -7.66
CA ASN A 14 13.69 13.03 -8.29
C ASN A 14 13.58 11.55 -7.90
N LEU A 15 12.41 11.12 -7.42
CA LEU A 15 12.18 9.80 -6.80
C LEU A 15 12.86 9.68 -5.43
N ASP A 16 12.48 8.69 -4.65
CA ASP A 16 13.21 8.35 -3.44
C ASP A 16 14.52 7.58 -3.73
N GLU A 17 15.32 7.34 -2.70
CA GLU A 17 16.64 6.69 -2.83
C GLU A 17 16.56 5.26 -3.40
N GLU A 18 15.46 4.55 -3.14
CA GLU A 18 15.23 3.18 -3.62
C GLU A 18 14.83 3.14 -5.11
N ASP A 19 14.09 4.15 -5.56
CA ASP A 19 13.54 4.23 -6.91
C ASP A 19 14.45 4.99 -7.89
N ALA A 20 15.25 5.93 -7.42
CA ALA A 20 16.11 6.77 -8.26
C ALA A 20 17.06 5.96 -9.19
N PRO A 21 17.66 4.83 -8.76
CA PRO A 21 18.51 4.01 -9.62
C PRO A 21 17.79 3.40 -10.83
N LEU A 22 16.44 3.32 -10.80
CA LEU A 22 15.65 2.80 -11.91
C LEU A 22 15.83 3.59 -13.21
N VAL A 23 16.08 4.90 -13.11
CA VAL A 23 16.35 5.77 -14.26
C VAL A 23 17.57 5.25 -15.05
N GLY A 24 18.67 4.97 -14.34
CA GLY A 24 19.89 4.41 -14.94
C GLY A 24 19.68 3.01 -15.52
N ALA A 25 19.01 2.13 -14.76
CA ALA A 25 18.72 0.77 -15.18
C ALA A 25 17.88 0.71 -16.48
N LEU A 26 16.93 1.64 -16.65
CA LEU A 26 16.14 1.76 -17.88
C LEU A 26 16.95 2.39 -19.02
N ALA A 27 17.82 3.37 -18.72
CA ALA A 27 18.70 3.96 -19.73
C ALA A 27 19.68 2.93 -20.31
N ASP A 28 20.22 2.03 -19.51
CA ASP A 28 21.08 0.91 -19.94
C ASP A 28 20.35 -0.06 -20.90
N ARG A 29 19.01 -0.05 -20.87
CA ARG A 29 18.12 -0.82 -21.76
C ARG A 29 17.62 -0.02 -22.97
N GLY A 30 18.17 1.17 -23.19
CA GLY A 30 17.79 2.03 -24.31
C GLY A 30 16.44 2.73 -24.15
N VAL A 31 15.98 2.96 -22.92
CA VAL A 31 14.73 3.64 -22.60
C VAL A 31 15.00 5.04 -22.04
N ASP A 32 14.30 6.06 -22.56
CA ASP A 32 14.29 7.42 -22.00
C ASP A 32 13.34 7.47 -20.79
N ALA A 33 13.87 7.19 -19.60
CA ALA A 33 13.13 7.19 -18.36
C ALA A 33 13.34 8.48 -17.58
N ARG A 34 12.26 9.07 -17.07
CA ARG A 34 12.31 10.34 -16.31
C ARG A 34 11.36 10.33 -15.13
N PRO A 35 11.78 10.88 -13.97
CA PRO A 35 10.85 11.24 -12.91
C PRO A 35 9.89 12.33 -13.41
N VAL A 36 8.61 12.20 -13.13
CA VAL A 36 7.58 13.19 -13.50
C VAL A 36 6.61 13.36 -12.34
N VAL A 37 6.45 14.59 -11.87
CA VAL A 37 5.49 14.89 -10.80
C VAL A 37 4.07 14.68 -11.30
N TRP A 38 3.30 13.82 -10.62
CA TRP A 38 2.00 13.37 -11.11
C TRP A 38 0.96 14.52 -11.28
N ASP A 39 1.06 15.58 -10.49
CA ASP A 39 0.17 16.74 -10.53
C ASP A 39 0.80 17.98 -11.18
N ASP A 40 1.82 17.80 -12.03
CA ASP A 40 2.41 18.89 -12.79
C ASP A 40 1.47 19.28 -13.94
N PRO A 41 0.93 20.52 -13.94
CA PRO A 41 -0.03 20.97 -14.95
C PRO A 41 0.59 21.15 -16.34
N ASP A 42 1.92 21.23 -16.44
CA ASP A 42 2.64 21.42 -17.69
C ASP A 42 2.93 20.09 -18.42
N VAL A 43 2.58 18.97 -17.83
CA VAL A 43 2.79 17.64 -18.40
C VAL A 43 1.60 17.19 -19.25
N ASP A 44 1.85 16.93 -20.52
CA ASP A 44 0.90 16.22 -21.38
C ASP A 44 1.03 14.71 -21.17
N TRP A 45 0.12 14.16 -20.39
CA TRP A 45 0.10 12.74 -20.04
C TRP A 45 -0.24 11.81 -21.22
N ALA A 46 -0.85 12.35 -22.30
CA ALA A 46 -1.06 11.59 -23.54
C ALA A 46 0.27 11.30 -24.25
N GLU A 47 1.26 12.20 -24.09
CA GLU A 47 2.60 12.09 -24.69
C GLU A 47 3.66 11.59 -23.70
N ALA A 48 3.27 11.25 -22.47
CA ALA A 48 4.20 10.85 -21.41
C ALA A 48 4.81 9.46 -21.60
N GLY A 49 4.35 8.70 -22.59
CA GLY A 49 4.78 7.31 -22.83
C GLY A 49 4.15 6.33 -21.86
N LEU A 50 4.89 5.32 -21.44
CA LEU A 50 4.47 4.37 -20.43
C LEU A 50 4.66 4.99 -19.04
N VAL A 51 3.64 4.98 -18.20
CA VAL A 51 3.69 5.60 -16.87
C VAL A 51 3.71 4.54 -15.78
N VAL A 52 4.67 4.64 -14.86
CA VAL A 52 4.85 3.73 -13.72
C VAL A 52 4.78 4.53 -12.44
N LEU A 53 3.88 4.15 -11.52
CA LEU A 53 3.76 4.76 -10.20
C LEU A 53 4.95 4.32 -9.32
N ARG A 54 5.67 5.30 -8.75
CA ARG A 54 6.79 5.01 -7.85
C ARG A 54 6.70 5.79 -6.54
N SER A 55 7.08 7.04 -6.50
CA SER A 55 7.19 7.81 -5.25
C SER A 55 6.05 8.83 -5.10
N THR A 56 4.78 8.39 -5.27
CA THR A 56 3.58 9.27 -5.27
C THR A 56 2.97 9.42 -3.88
N ARG A 57 3.77 9.44 -2.81
CA ARG A 57 3.40 9.28 -1.39
C ARG A 57 2.38 10.27 -0.84
N ASP A 58 2.13 11.39 -1.54
CA ASP A 58 1.15 12.40 -1.17
C ASP A 58 -0.29 12.06 -1.61
N TYR A 59 -0.50 11.00 -2.40
CA TYR A 59 -1.82 10.63 -2.90
C TYR A 59 -2.86 10.44 -1.78
N ALA A 60 -2.44 9.95 -0.62
CA ALA A 60 -3.33 9.68 0.50
C ALA A 60 -4.02 10.95 1.06
N ARG A 61 -3.44 12.13 0.82
CA ARG A 61 -4.00 13.44 1.21
C ARG A 61 -4.89 14.03 0.13
N ARG A 62 -4.77 13.57 -1.10
CA ARG A 62 -5.41 14.11 -2.31
C ARG A 62 -5.90 12.98 -3.21
N ARG A 63 -6.54 11.98 -2.61
CA ARG A 63 -6.91 10.75 -3.31
C ARG A 63 -7.78 11.01 -4.54
N ASP A 64 -8.77 11.88 -4.44
CA ASP A 64 -9.70 12.14 -5.54
C ASP A 64 -8.99 12.78 -6.74
N ASP A 65 -8.09 13.74 -6.49
CA ASP A 65 -7.24 14.33 -7.53
C ASP A 65 -6.32 13.27 -8.15
N PHE A 66 -5.72 12.42 -7.32
CA PHE A 66 -4.82 11.37 -7.76
C PHE A 66 -5.52 10.32 -8.62
N VAL A 67 -6.72 9.88 -8.22
CA VAL A 67 -7.54 8.96 -9.00
C VAL A 67 -8.00 9.59 -10.32
N ALA A 68 -8.43 10.85 -10.29
CA ALA A 68 -8.80 11.58 -11.51
C ALA A 68 -7.61 11.69 -12.48
N TRP A 69 -6.42 12.00 -11.97
CA TRP A 69 -5.19 11.98 -12.75
C TRP A 69 -4.89 10.59 -13.31
N ALA A 70 -4.89 9.54 -12.48
CA ALA A 70 -4.59 8.18 -12.91
C ALA A 70 -5.52 7.73 -14.06
N ARG A 71 -6.81 8.09 -14.00
CA ARG A 71 -7.78 7.83 -15.07
C ARG A 71 -7.51 8.60 -16.36
N SER A 72 -6.82 9.74 -16.28
CA SER A 72 -6.45 10.55 -17.45
C SER A 72 -5.19 10.05 -18.17
N VAL A 73 -4.43 9.14 -17.55
CA VAL A 73 -3.18 8.59 -18.08
C VAL A 73 -3.45 7.38 -18.96
N PRO A 74 -3.22 7.46 -20.28
CA PRO A 74 -3.63 6.39 -21.22
C PRO A 74 -2.88 5.07 -21.02
N ARG A 75 -1.63 5.13 -20.58
CA ARG A 75 -0.73 3.96 -20.47
C ARG A 75 -0.15 3.87 -19.05
N LEU A 76 -1.02 3.74 -18.05
CA LEU A 76 -0.61 3.60 -16.65
C LEU A 76 -0.40 2.12 -16.28
N LEU A 77 0.72 1.81 -15.63
CA LEU A 77 1.03 0.54 -14.98
C LEU A 77 1.12 0.75 -13.46
N ASN A 78 0.42 0.08 -12.63
CA ASN A 78 -0.76 -0.75 -12.71
C ASN A 78 -1.98 0.09 -13.15
N PRO A 79 -3.04 -0.50 -13.74
CA PRO A 79 -4.13 0.24 -14.35
C PRO A 79 -4.90 1.15 -13.38
N ALA A 80 -5.48 2.24 -13.92
CA ALA A 80 -6.15 3.27 -13.12
C ALA A 80 -7.30 2.73 -12.24
N ALA A 81 -8.11 1.79 -12.74
CA ALA A 81 -9.21 1.22 -11.95
C ALA A 81 -8.68 0.37 -10.78
N VAL A 82 -7.55 -0.31 -10.95
CA VAL A 82 -6.87 -1.03 -9.87
C VAL A 82 -6.27 -0.05 -8.85
N VAL A 83 -5.71 1.07 -9.30
CA VAL A 83 -5.21 2.15 -8.44
C VAL A 83 -6.34 2.72 -7.59
N GLU A 84 -7.46 3.06 -8.20
CA GLU A 84 -8.65 3.56 -7.49
C GLU A 84 -9.15 2.59 -6.43
N TRP A 85 -9.27 1.30 -6.80
CA TRP A 85 -9.65 0.24 -5.87
C TRP A 85 -8.68 0.10 -4.71
N ASN A 86 -7.38 0.10 -4.97
CA ASN A 86 -6.34 -0.16 -3.97
C ASN A 86 -6.02 1.03 -3.06
N THR A 87 -6.27 2.27 -3.49
CA THR A 87 -6.02 3.47 -2.68
C THR A 87 -6.94 3.63 -1.48
N ASP A 88 -8.02 2.84 -1.40
CA ASP A 88 -8.92 2.78 -0.25
C ASP A 88 -8.91 1.36 0.36
N LYS A 89 -8.53 1.23 1.62
CA LYS A 89 -8.34 -0.06 2.30
C LYS A 89 -9.62 -0.89 2.49
N HIS A 90 -10.79 -0.37 2.10
CA HIS A 90 -12.00 -1.19 1.99
C HIS A 90 -11.82 -2.36 1.01
N TYR A 91 -10.83 -2.32 0.12
CA TYR A 91 -10.46 -3.44 -0.75
C TYR A 91 -10.17 -4.73 0.04
N LEU A 92 -9.78 -4.64 1.30
CA LEU A 92 -9.56 -5.82 2.16
C LEU A 92 -10.86 -6.62 2.35
N GLU A 93 -12.01 -5.95 2.35
CA GLU A 93 -13.31 -6.63 2.44
C GLU A 93 -13.62 -7.39 1.13
N ASP A 94 -13.22 -6.86 -0.02
CA ASP A 94 -13.37 -7.57 -1.30
C ASP A 94 -12.49 -8.83 -1.35
N LEU A 95 -11.27 -8.74 -0.84
CA LEU A 95 -10.38 -9.89 -0.69
C LEU A 95 -10.96 -10.93 0.28
N ARG A 96 -11.50 -10.48 1.40
CA ARG A 96 -12.14 -11.36 2.40
C ARG A 96 -13.33 -12.12 1.80
N ARG A 97 -14.18 -11.44 1.02
CA ARG A 97 -15.34 -12.08 0.31
C ARG A 97 -14.89 -13.15 -0.67
N ARG A 98 -13.66 -13.07 -1.17
CA ARG A 98 -13.03 -14.06 -2.07
C ARG A 98 -12.23 -15.15 -1.31
N GLY A 99 -12.38 -15.21 0.02
CA GLY A 99 -11.76 -16.25 0.84
C GLY A 99 -10.28 -16.03 1.17
N VAL A 100 -9.75 -14.83 0.92
CA VAL A 100 -8.41 -14.45 1.37
C VAL A 100 -8.44 -14.23 2.89
N PRO A 101 -7.50 -14.80 3.67
CA PRO A 101 -7.39 -14.50 5.09
C PRO A 101 -6.88 -13.08 5.27
N VAL A 102 -7.73 -12.17 5.75
CA VAL A 102 -7.39 -10.78 6.05
C VAL A 102 -7.66 -10.46 7.51
N LEU A 103 -6.93 -9.51 8.08
CA LEU A 103 -7.18 -9.04 9.44
C LEU A 103 -8.60 -8.51 9.55
N ARG A 104 -9.31 -8.95 10.60
CA ARG A 104 -10.66 -8.46 10.87
C ARG A 104 -10.62 -6.97 11.15
N THR A 105 -11.42 -6.23 10.39
CA THR A 105 -11.52 -4.77 10.49
C THR A 105 -12.95 -4.37 10.85
N MET A 106 -13.06 -3.49 11.82
CA MET A 106 -14.28 -2.73 12.04
C MET A 106 -14.11 -1.37 11.38
N TRP A 107 -15.09 -0.99 10.58
CA TRP A 107 -15.12 0.28 9.88
C TRP A 107 -15.97 1.29 10.63
N LEU A 108 -15.46 2.50 10.76
CA LEU A 108 -16.18 3.65 11.28
C LEU A 108 -16.26 4.69 10.15
N GLU A 109 -17.49 4.99 9.75
CA GLU A 109 -17.75 5.87 8.62
C GLU A 109 -18.19 7.27 9.10
N PRO A 110 -17.77 8.36 8.43
CA PRO A 110 -18.22 9.71 8.77
C PRO A 110 -19.74 9.86 8.81
N GLU A 111 -20.43 9.21 7.85
CA GLU A 111 -21.90 9.27 7.71
C GLU A 111 -22.65 8.63 8.89
N GLN A 112 -21.99 7.80 9.68
CA GLN A 112 -22.59 7.19 10.87
C GLN A 112 -22.81 8.20 11.99
N GLY A 113 -22.19 9.37 11.95
CA GLY A 113 -22.35 10.43 12.92
C GLY A 113 -22.07 9.99 14.38
N LEU A 114 -21.04 9.14 14.58
CA LEU A 114 -20.77 8.48 15.85
C LEU A 114 -20.38 9.46 16.95
N THR A 115 -21.10 9.39 18.07
CA THR A 115 -20.75 10.11 19.29
C THR A 115 -19.54 9.47 19.99
N LYS A 116 -18.82 10.24 20.83
CA LYS A 116 -17.71 9.72 21.66
C LYS A 116 -18.13 8.50 22.49
N ARG A 117 -19.37 8.48 23.01
CA ARG A 117 -19.91 7.35 23.77
C ARG A 117 -20.07 6.10 22.89
N GLN A 118 -20.55 6.25 21.67
CA GLN A 118 -20.68 5.14 20.72
C GLN A 118 -19.32 4.62 20.29
N LEU A 119 -18.33 5.49 20.05
CA LEU A 119 -16.95 5.08 19.80
C LEU A 119 -16.38 4.29 20.97
N HIS A 120 -16.57 4.77 22.21
CA HIS A 120 -16.15 4.06 23.40
C HIS A 120 -16.69 2.63 23.47
N THR A 121 -17.95 2.40 23.11
CA THR A 121 -18.58 1.08 23.16
C THR A 121 -18.22 0.18 21.97
N ARG A 122 -17.81 0.75 20.85
CA ARG A 122 -17.42 0.00 19.65
C ARG A 122 -15.97 -0.48 19.67
N PHE A 123 -15.08 0.26 20.35
CA PHE A 123 -13.69 -0.15 20.45
C PHE A 123 -13.53 -1.47 21.20
N PRO A 124 -12.50 -2.27 20.90
CA PRO A 124 -12.21 -3.50 21.63
C PRO A 124 -12.25 -3.28 23.15
N ALA A 125 -12.77 -4.26 23.88
CA ALA A 125 -12.89 -4.18 25.34
C ALA A 125 -11.61 -4.62 26.06
N GLY A 126 -10.77 -5.40 25.39
CA GLY A 126 -9.50 -5.90 25.91
C GLY A 126 -8.41 -5.81 24.85
N ASP A 127 -7.18 -6.10 25.27
CA ASP A 127 -5.99 -6.11 24.43
C ASP A 127 -5.65 -4.75 23.79
N GLU A 128 -4.75 -4.79 22.85
CA GLU A 128 -4.34 -3.64 22.06
C GLU A 128 -5.02 -3.62 20.70
N PHE A 129 -5.20 -2.43 20.14
CA PHE A 129 -5.80 -2.25 18.83
C PHE A 129 -5.16 -1.08 18.09
N VAL A 130 -5.29 -1.13 16.77
CA VAL A 130 -4.78 -0.09 15.86
C VAL A 130 -5.95 0.70 15.29
N LEU A 131 -5.79 2.01 15.25
CA LEU A 131 -6.62 2.91 14.45
C LEU A 131 -5.79 3.47 13.30
N LYS A 132 -6.33 3.42 12.10
CA LYS A 132 -5.72 4.04 10.92
C LYS A 132 -6.80 4.48 9.94
N PRO A 133 -6.58 5.54 9.13
CA PRO A 133 -7.53 5.91 8.10
C PRO A 133 -7.57 4.88 6.97
N ALA A 134 -8.73 4.74 6.31
CA ALA A 134 -8.92 3.85 5.17
C ALA A 134 -8.01 4.24 3.99
N VAL A 135 -7.82 5.54 3.78
CA VAL A 135 -6.89 6.10 2.78
C VAL A 135 -5.65 6.60 3.50
N SER A 136 -4.55 5.89 3.37
CA SER A 136 -3.25 6.22 4.00
C SER A 136 -2.10 5.46 3.37
N GLY A 137 -0.88 6.00 3.50
CA GLY A 137 0.38 5.37 3.14
C GLY A 137 1.43 5.64 4.21
N GLY A 138 2.48 4.79 4.30
CA GLY A 138 3.61 4.99 5.23
C GLY A 138 3.24 5.07 6.71
N ALA A 139 2.22 4.36 7.14
CA ALA A 139 1.67 4.37 8.51
C ALA A 139 1.25 5.77 9.02
N GLN A 140 1.07 6.75 8.14
CA GLN A 140 0.60 8.08 8.53
C GLN A 140 -0.77 8.01 9.21
N ASP A 141 -0.94 8.81 10.28
CA ASP A 141 -2.16 8.81 11.08
C ASP A 141 -2.53 7.41 11.63
N THR A 142 -1.55 6.56 11.88
CA THR A 142 -1.76 5.24 12.47
C THR A 142 -1.35 5.26 13.93
N GLY A 143 -2.18 4.71 14.83
CA GLY A 143 -1.87 4.64 16.25
C GLY A 143 -2.22 3.30 16.86
N ARG A 144 -1.40 2.84 17.81
CA ARG A 144 -1.60 1.66 18.65
C ARG A 144 -2.11 2.10 20.01
N TYR A 145 -3.17 1.45 20.50
CA TYR A 145 -3.88 1.83 21.71
C TYR A 145 -4.14 0.61 22.59
N THR A 146 -4.08 0.83 23.92
CA THR A 146 -4.37 -0.19 24.92
C THR A 146 -5.82 -0.02 25.42
N ALA A 147 -6.65 -1.03 25.19
CA ALA A 147 -8.08 -0.95 25.47
C ALA A 147 -8.42 -0.75 26.97
N ASN A 148 -7.63 -1.35 27.86
CA ASN A 148 -7.85 -1.33 29.32
C ASN A 148 -7.28 -0.08 30.02
N GLU A 149 -6.54 0.77 29.30
CA GLU A 149 -5.97 2.00 29.83
C GLU A 149 -6.86 3.19 29.49
N ALA A 150 -7.38 3.86 30.51
CA ALA A 150 -8.33 4.97 30.33
C ALA A 150 -7.77 6.11 29.46
N GLU A 151 -6.49 6.44 29.65
CA GLU A 151 -5.84 7.50 28.88
C GLU A 151 -5.62 7.09 27.42
N SER A 152 -5.10 5.89 27.17
CA SER A 152 -4.93 5.35 25.81
C SER A 152 -6.26 5.29 25.07
N ARG A 153 -7.32 4.84 25.73
CA ARG A 153 -8.67 4.82 25.17
C ARG A 153 -9.23 6.22 24.88
N ARG A 154 -8.96 7.19 25.74
CA ARG A 154 -9.32 8.59 25.51
C ARG A 154 -8.64 9.15 24.26
N LEU A 155 -7.35 8.88 24.10
CA LEU A 155 -6.59 9.27 22.92
C LEU A 155 -7.10 8.59 21.64
N ALA A 156 -7.44 7.30 21.70
CA ALA A 156 -8.05 6.59 20.58
C ALA A 156 -9.38 7.24 20.14
N ILE A 157 -10.22 7.63 21.09
CA ILE A 157 -11.49 8.32 20.79
C ILE A 157 -11.22 9.68 20.14
N GLN A 158 -10.25 10.45 20.64
CA GLN A 158 -9.89 11.73 20.06
C GLN A 158 -9.37 11.57 18.64
N HIS A 159 -8.52 10.57 18.40
CA HIS A 159 -8.00 10.24 17.06
C HIS A 159 -9.14 9.89 16.10
N ALA A 160 -10.02 8.97 16.47
CA ALA A 160 -11.16 8.60 15.62
C ALA A 160 -12.11 9.80 15.35
N VAL A 161 -12.40 10.62 16.38
CA VAL A 161 -13.22 11.81 16.20
C VAL A 161 -12.59 12.79 15.22
N ARG A 162 -11.27 13.02 15.31
CA ARG A 162 -10.56 13.90 14.39
C ARG A 162 -10.71 13.39 12.96
N LEU A 163 -10.34 12.14 12.69
CA LEU A 163 -10.41 11.55 11.35
C LEU A 163 -11.82 11.59 10.76
N LEU A 164 -12.83 11.19 11.55
CA LEU A 164 -14.24 11.23 11.11
C LEU A 164 -14.72 12.65 10.84
N SER A 165 -14.28 13.64 11.64
CA SER A 165 -14.63 15.05 11.40
C SER A 165 -13.96 15.65 10.17
N GLU A 166 -12.84 15.06 9.71
CA GLU A 166 -12.16 15.36 8.46
C GLU A 166 -12.79 14.62 7.24
N GLY A 167 -13.89 13.89 7.45
CA GLY A 167 -14.55 13.09 6.41
C GLY A 167 -13.81 11.79 6.05
N ARG A 168 -12.92 11.30 6.92
CA ARG A 168 -12.09 10.13 6.66
C ARG A 168 -12.66 8.91 7.38
N SER A 169 -12.86 7.81 6.65
CA SER A 169 -13.19 6.50 7.22
C SER A 169 -12.05 5.94 8.06
N VAL A 170 -12.38 5.28 9.16
CA VAL A 170 -11.42 4.77 10.13
C VAL A 170 -11.48 3.26 10.21
N MET A 171 -10.35 2.61 10.07
CA MET A 171 -10.15 1.19 10.35
C MET A 171 -9.81 1.00 11.81
N VAL A 172 -10.49 0.05 12.46
CA VAL A 172 -10.15 -0.43 13.80
C VAL A 172 -9.82 -1.91 13.69
N GLN A 173 -8.59 -2.27 14.00
CA GLN A 173 -8.09 -3.65 13.94
C GLN A 173 -7.50 -4.03 15.29
N ARG A 174 -7.71 -5.28 15.75
CA ARG A 174 -6.96 -5.80 16.88
C ARG A 174 -5.48 -5.83 16.53
N TYR A 175 -4.63 -5.35 17.43
CA TYR A 175 -3.19 -5.48 17.26
C TYR A 175 -2.78 -6.95 17.35
N GLN A 176 -1.90 -7.38 16.48
CA GLN A 176 -1.36 -8.73 16.50
C GLN A 176 -0.05 -8.74 17.30
N PRO A 177 -0.02 -9.33 18.51
CA PRO A 177 1.19 -9.33 19.35
C PRO A 177 2.39 -10.01 18.69
N SER A 178 2.15 -10.88 17.73
CA SER A 178 3.19 -11.52 16.92
C SER A 178 4.08 -10.50 16.19
N VAL A 179 3.56 -9.33 15.87
CA VAL A 179 4.33 -8.25 15.21
C VAL A 179 5.50 -7.78 16.07
N ASP A 180 5.32 -7.71 17.40
CA ASP A 180 6.40 -7.27 18.30
C ASP A 180 7.59 -8.25 18.35
N THR A 181 7.36 -9.53 18.03
CA THR A 181 8.38 -10.59 18.13
C THR A 181 8.82 -11.15 16.79
N LEU A 182 7.90 -11.25 15.84
CA LEU A 182 8.12 -11.84 14.52
C LEU A 182 8.12 -10.81 13.39
N GLY A 183 7.73 -9.55 13.69
CA GLY A 183 7.59 -8.51 12.68
C GLY A 183 6.48 -8.78 11.67
N GLU A 184 6.55 -8.05 10.56
CA GLU A 184 5.71 -8.21 9.39
C GLU A 184 6.49 -8.87 8.26
N ARG A 185 5.81 -9.57 7.37
CA ARG A 185 6.40 -10.21 6.19
C ARG A 185 5.88 -9.55 4.94
N SER A 186 6.77 -8.97 4.14
CA SER A 186 6.41 -8.36 2.86
C SER A 186 6.88 -9.24 1.71
N LEU A 187 5.95 -9.73 0.89
CA LEU A 187 6.25 -10.56 -0.27
C LEU A 187 6.11 -9.69 -1.53
N VAL A 188 7.21 -9.58 -2.28
CA VAL A 188 7.29 -8.75 -3.48
C VAL A 188 7.13 -9.61 -4.73
N PHE A 189 6.20 -9.17 -5.58
CA PHE A 189 5.93 -9.76 -6.88
C PHE A 189 6.24 -8.74 -7.97
N ILE A 190 6.94 -9.18 -9.01
CA ILE A 190 7.21 -8.40 -10.22
C ILE A 190 6.74 -9.24 -11.41
N ASP A 191 5.97 -8.62 -12.28
CA ASP A 191 5.36 -9.29 -13.43
C ASP A 191 4.58 -10.56 -13.03
N GLY A 192 3.86 -10.45 -11.92
CA GLY A 192 3.07 -11.54 -11.36
C GLY A 192 3.86 -12.70 -10.78
N GLN A 193 5.18 -12.66 -10.72
CA GLN A 193 6.03 -13.70 -10.16
C GLN A 193 6.59 -13.27 -8.80
N PHE A 194 6.57 -14.17 -7.83
CA PHE A 194 7.28 -13.96 -6.56
C PHE A 194 8.78 -13.75 -6.82
N ARG A 195 9.36 -12.72 -6.20
CA ARG A 195 10.78 -12.42 -6.37
C ARG A 195 11.56 -12.54 -5.06
N TYR A 196 11.08 -11.94 -4.00
CA TYR A 196 11.73 -11.96 -2.69
C TYR A 196 10.75 -11.63 -1.58
N ALA A 197 11.16 -11.93 -0.36
CA ALA A 197 10.47 -11.53 0.84
C ALA A 197 11.36 -10.66 1.73
N LEU A 198 10.70 -9.79 2.49
CA LEU A 198 11.31 -8.89 3.45
C LEU A 198 10.68 -9.11 4.81
N HIS A 199 11.48 -8.97 5.85
CA HIS A 199 11.06 -8.88 7.23
C HIS A 199 11.07 -7.42 7.64
N LYS A 200 9.97 -6.91 8.20
CA LYS A 200 9.85 -5.58 8.78
C LYS A 200 9.65 -5.68 10.28
N ALA A 201 10.50 -5.02 11.05
CA ALA A 201 10.33 -4.96 12.50
C ALA A 201 9.09 -4.12 12.87
N ALA A 202 8.56 -4.35 14.08
CA ALA A 202 7.45 -3.54 14.61
C ALA A 202 7.81 -2.04 14.62
N MET A 203 6.89 -1.21 14.12
CA MET A 203 7.09 0.24 14.05
C MET A 203 6.11 1.05 14.92
N LEU A 204 4.98 0.47 15.31
CA LEU A 204 3.94 1.16 16.09
C LEU A 204 4.19 0.97 17.58
N HIS A 205 4.52 2.06 18.28
CA HIS A 205 4.86 2.02 19.71
C HIS A 205 3.84 2.71 20.62
N GLY A 206 2.79 3.32 20.06
CA GLY A 206 1.79 4.02 20.87
C GLY A 206 0.77 4.82 20.04
N PRO A 207 0.09 5.76 20.69
CA PRO A 207 -0.88 6.64 20.04
C PRO A 207 -0.27 7.44 18.88
N SER A 208 -1.06 7.66 17.82
CA SER A 208 -0.66 8.48 16.68
C SER A 208 -0.27 9.89 17.11
N GLN A 209 0.84 10.39 16.56
CA GLN A 209 1.31 11.77 16.73
C GLN A 209 0.75 12.70 15.63
N GLY A 210 -0.06 12.16 14.73
CA GLY A 210 -0.72 12.92 13.67
C GLY A 210 -0.22 12.62 12.25
N PRO A 211 -0.67 13.40 11.28
CA PRO A 211 -0.43 13.10 9.86
C PRO A 211 1.02 13.33 9.39
N GLU A 212 1.82 14.06 10.16
CA GLU A 212 3.24 14.33 9.85
C GLU A 212 4.19 13.33 10.53
N GLU A 213 3.66 12.37 11.28
CA GLU A 213 4.46 11.35 11.93
C GLU A 213 5.18 10.48 10.89
N THR A 214 6.48 10.31 11.09
CA THR A 214 7.31 9.43 10.27
C THR A 214 7.79 8.26 11.10
N HIS A 215 7.72 7.06 10.52
CA HIS A 215 8.20 5.85 11.16
C HIS A 215 9.48 5.36 10.47
N ILE A 216 10.47 4.98 11.27
CA ILE A 216 11.70 4.37 10.76
C ILE A 216 11.45 2.87 10.61
N GLU A 217 11.40 2.41 9.37
CA GLU A 217 11.31 0.99 9.08
C GLU A 217 12.68 0.32 9.21
N ARG A 218 12.74 -0.79 9.96
CA ARG A 218 13.89 -1.70 9.95
C ARG A 218 13.51 -2.91 9.11
N ILE A 219 14.25 -3.09 8.04
CA ILE A 219 13.94 -4.06 7.00
C ILE A 219 15.14 -4.95 6.76
N ASP A 220 14.91 -6.24 6.69
CA ASP A 220 15.91 -7.24 6.37
C ASP A 220 15.38 -8.16 5.27
N ALA A 221 16.28 -8.64 4.39
CA ALA A 221 15.95 -9.68 3.43
C ALA A 221 15.64 -10.99 4.19
N THR A 222 14.67 -11.75 3.69
CA THR A 222 14.28 -13.02 4.31
C THR A 222 13.72 -13.97 3.26
N GLU A 223 13.50 -15.23 3.64
CA GLU A 223 12.83 -16.21 2.81
C GLU A 223 11.35 -16.30 3.17
N ALA A 224 10.50 -16.47 2.16
CA ALA A 224 9.08 -16.74 2.38
C ALA A 224 8.86 -18.24 2.63
N SER A 225 8.01 -18.57 3.59
CA SER A 225 7.56 -19.93 3.81
C SER A 225 6.53 -20.37 2.76
N GLU A 226 6.36 -21.68 2.58
CA GLU A 226 5.34 -22.23 1.67
C GLU A 226 3.91 -21.78 2.04
N VAL A 227 3.63 -21.60 3.33
CA VAL A 227 2.32 -21.14 3.80
C VAL A 227 2.09 -19.69 3.44
N GLU A 228 3.09 -18.83 3.60
CA GLU A 228 3.05 -17.41 3.18
C GLU A 228 2.86 -17.30 1.66
N LEU A 229 3.58 -18.10 0.88
CA LEU A 229 3.43 -18.15 -0.58
C LEU A 229 2.03 -18.63 -0.99
N THR A 230 1.46 -19.59 -0.26
CA THR A 230 0.08 -20.08 -0.50
C THR A 230 -0.94 -18.96 -0.27
N VAL A 231 -0.79 -18.18 0.81
CA VAL A 231 -1.67 -17.03 1.08
C VAL A 231 -1.49 -15.95 0.01
N ALA A 232 -0.25 -15.64 -0.35
CA ALA A 232 0.05 -14.65 -1.37
C ALA A 232 -0.52 -15.02 -2.75
N GLU A 233 -0.48 -16.30 -3.11
CA GLU A 233 -1.10 -16.77 -4.36
C GLU A 233 -2.63 -16.60 -4.36
N ARG A 234 -3.30 -16.86 -3.24
CA ARG A 234 -4.74 -16.57 -3.08
C ARG A 234 -5.03 -15.07 -3.27
N VAL A 235 -4.20 -14.20 -2.70
CA VAL A 235 -4.30 -12.75 -2.90
C VAL A 235 -4.18 -12.41 -4.39
N ARG A 236 -3.15 -12.94 -5.06
CA ARG A 236 -2.92 -12.68 -6.48
C ARG A 236 -4.12 -13.10 -7.36
N GLN A 237 -4.67 -14.31 -7.12
CA GLN A 237 -5.85 -14.79 -7.82
C GLN A 237 -7.07 -13.88 -7.58
N ALA A 238 -7.27 -13.44 -6.34
CA ALA A 238 -8.35 -12.51 -6.01
C ALA A 238 -8.18 -11.15 -6.71
N VAL A 239 -6.95 -10.60 -6.72
CA VAL A 239 -6.63 -9.33 -7.41
C VAL A 239 -6.82 -9.45 -8.92
N LEU A 240 -6.43 -10.56 -9.54
CA LEU A 240 -6.66 -10.80 -10.96
C LEU A 240 -8.16 -10.88 -11.30
N ALA A 241 -8.95 -11.56 -10.47
CA ALA A 241 -10.40 -11.62 -10.65
C ALA A 241 -11.05 -10.22 -10.51
N ILE A 242 -10.61 -9.43 -9.53
CA ILE A 242 -11.09 -8.05 -9.36
C ILE A 242 -10.71 -7.20 -10.59
N LYS A 243 -9.48 -7.33 -11.07
CA LYS A 243 -9.01 -6.62 -12.26
C LYS A 243 -9.87 -6.95 -13.50
N GLU A 244 -10.27 -8.21 -13.67
CA GLU A 244 -11.20 -8.61 -14.74
C GLU A 244 -12.61 -8.01 -14.55
N GLU A 245 -13.12 -7.96 -13.31
CA GLU A 245 -14.39 -7.31 -13.00
C GLU A 245 -14.38 -5.79 -13.23
N LEU A 246 -13.19 -5.18 -13.19
CA LEU A 246 -12.95 -3.76 -13.49
C LEU A 246 -12.73 -3.50 -15.00
N ASP A 247 -12.94 -4.49 -15.86
CA ASP A 247 -12.74 -4.43 -17.33
C ASP A 247 -11.30 -4.04 -17.73
N GLU A 248 -10.32 -4.31 -16.88
CA GLU A 248 -8.92 -4.00 -17.17
C GLU A 248 -8.23 -5.11 -17.98
N PRO A 249 -7.19 -4.78 -18.77
CA PRO A 249 -6.53 -5.75 -19.65
C PRO A 249 -6.05 -7.00 -18.91
N LYS A 250 -6.18 -8.17 -19.51
CA LYS A 250 -5.71 -9.43 -18.94
C LYS A 250 -4.20 -9.42 -18.69
N GLY A 251 -3.77 -10.30 -17.78
CA GLY A 251 -2.37 -10.44 -17.42
C GLY A 251 -2.03 -9.88 -16.03
N PRO A 252 -0.80 -10.12 -15.57
CA PRO A 252 -0.39 -9.74 -14.22
C PRO A 252 -0.21 -8.23 -14.08
N LEU A 253 -0.31 -7.74 -12.84
CA LEU A 253 0.18 -6.41 -12.49
C LEU A 253 1.69 -6.33 -12.69
N LEU A 254 2.22 -5.15 -13.00
CA LEU A 254 3.66 -4.93 -13.09
C LEU A 254 4.34 -5.28 -11.77
N TYR A 255 3.73 -4.87 -10.66
CA TYR A 255 4.21 -5.17 -9.32
C TYR A 255 3.07 -5.26 -8.32
N SER A 256 3.33 -5.97 -7.24
CA SER A 256 2.55 -5.91 -6.00
C SER A 256 3.43 -6.26 -4.81
N ARG A 257 3.09 -5.70 -3.63
CA ARG A 257 3.63 -6.11 -2.36
C ARG A 257 2.49 -6.58 -1.47
N ILE A 258 2.65 -7.76 -0.88
CA ILE A 258 1.65 -8.36 0.00
C ILE A 258 2.26 -8.42 1.40
N ASP A 259 1.68 -7.67 2.33
CA ASP A 259 2.16 -7.57 3.70
C ASP A 259 1.32 -8.50 4.59
N LEU A 260 2.00 -9.43 5.27
CA LEU A 260 1.42 -10.46 6.10
C LEU A 260 1.85 -10.30 7.55
N VAL A 261 0.97 -10.64 8.46
CA VAL A 261 1.26 -10.82 9.89
C VAL A 261 0.68 -12.16 10.34
N ASN A 262 1.17 -12.70 11.45
CA ASN A 262 0.59 -13.92 12.01
C ASN A 262 -0.59 -13.58 12.91
N ASP A 263 -1.70 -14.30 12.73
CA ASP A 263 -2.86 -14.24 13.64
C ASP A 263 -2.56 -14.95 14.97
N ASP A 264 -3.56 -14.99 15.87
CA ASP A 264 -3.42 -15.60 17.19
C ASP A 264 -3.10 -17.11 17.14
N GLU A 265 -3.42 -17.78 16.04
CA GLU A 265 -3.11 -19.19 15.80
C GLU A 265 -1.79 -19.39 15.02
N GLY A 266 -1.04 -18.31 14.81
CA GLY A 266 0.24 -18.34 14.11
C GLY A 266 0.12 -18.49 12.58
N ARG A 267 -1.06 -18.22 11.99
CA ARG A 267 -1.30 -18.36 10.54
C ARG A 267 -1.06 -17.03 9.84
N PRO A 268 -0.36 -17.02 8.69
CA PRO A 268 -0.20 -15.81 7.90
C PRO A 268 -1.56 -15.23 7.47
N THR A 269 -1.75 -13.97 7.76
CA THR A 269 -2.98 -13.21 7.47
C THR A 269 -2.61 -11.88 6.83
N VAL A 270 -3.35 -11.50 5.79
CA VAL A 270 -3.08 -10.28 5.04
C VAL A 270 -3.40 -9.04 5.88
N MET A 271 -2.42 -8.17 6.02
CA MET A 271 -2.55 -6.86 6.64
C MET A 271 -2.72 -5.78 5.56
N GLU A 272 -1.98 -5.87 4.46
CA GLU A 272 -2.03 -4.93 3.34
C GLU A 272 -1.67 -5.61 2.01
N VAL A 273 -2.25 -5.11 0.93
CA VAL A 273 -1.85 -5.38 -0.45
C VAL A 273 -1.59 -4.03 -1.12
N ALA A 274 -0.35 -3.76 -1.47
CA ALA A 274 0.05 -2.50 -2.07
C ALA A 274 0.38 -2.70 -3.55
N VAL A 275 -0.43 -2.10 -4.42
CA VAL A 275 -0.25 -2.13 -5.88
C VAL A 275 -0.18 -0.73 -6.50
N THR A 276 -0.30 0.32 -5.66
CA THR A 276 -0.27 1.71 -6.10
C THR A 276 1.12 2.31 -5.93
N ASP A 277 1.60 2.41 -4.69
CA ASP A 277 2.86 3.07 -4.36
C ASP A 277 3.65 2.32 -3.26
N PRO A 278 3.92 1.00 -3.42
CA PRO A 278 4.75 0.30 -2.45
C PRO A 278 6.23 0.67 -2.61
N SER A 279 6.91 0.90 -1.49
CA SER A 279 8.36 0.72 -1.47
C SER A 279 8.66 -0.75 -1.73
N LEU A 280 9.42 -1.02 -2.78
CA LEU A 280 9.81 -2.38 -3.14
C LEU A 280 11.14 -2.79 -2.50
N HIS A 281 11.88 -1.82 -1.93
CA HIS A 281 13.13 -2.04 -1.19
C HIS A 281 14.17 -2.82 -2.00
N PHE A 282 14.42 -2.36 -3.22
CA PHE A 282 15.33 -3.02 -4.17
C PHE A 282 16.74 -3.25 -3.61
N SER A 283 17.22 -2.35 -2.74
CA SER A 283 18.54 -2.46 -2.10
C SER A 283 18.72 -3.72 -1.24
N HIS A 284 17.64 -4.33 -0.78
CA HIS A 284 17.66 -5.54 0.05
C HIS A 284 17.72 -6.84 -0.77
N HIS A 285 17.60 -6.78 -2.09
CA HIS A 285 17.67 -7.98 -2.94
C HIS A 285 18.47 -7.72 -4.22
N PRO A 286 19.68 -8.34 -4.35
CA PRO A 286 20.53 -8.16 -5.54
C PRO A 286 19.78 -8.51 -6.83
N GLY A 287 19.86 -7.63 -7.84
CA GLY A 287 19.24 -7.82 -9.15
C GLY A 287 17.73 -7.53 -9.22
N ALA A 288 17.06 -7.21 -8.10
CA ALA A 288 15.62 -6.92 -8.12
C ALA A 288 15.28 -5.70 -8.99
N LEU A 289 16.13 -4.68 -8.96
CA LEU A 289 15.98 -3.48 -9.78
C LEU A 289 16.06 -3.81 -11.29
N ASP A 290 17.00 -4.66 -11.68
CA ASP A 290 17.15 -5.11 -13.07
C ASP A 290 15.94 -5.91 -13.54
N VAL A 291 15.45 -6.83 -12.71
CA VAL A 291 14.22 -7.59 -13.00
C VAL A 291 13.03 -6.66 -13.18
N PHE A 292 12.93 -5.61 -12.37
CA PHE A 292 11.86 -4.64 -12.49
C PHE A 292 11.98 -3.78 -13.76
N ALA A 293 13.20 -3.35 -14.10
CA ALA A 293 13.47 -2.64 -15.35
C ALA A 293 13.14 -3.50 -16.58
N ASP A 294 13.54 -4.79 -16.59
CA ASP A 294 13.20 -5.74 -17.65
C ASP A 294 11.69 -5.91 -17.80
N ALA A 295 10.96 -6.00 -16.68
CA ALA A 295 9.50 -6.11 -16.68
C ALA A 295 8.80 -4.86 -17.25
N ILE A 296 9.37 -3.65 -17.03
CA ILE A 296 8.89 -2.42 -17.65
C ILE A 296 9.14 -2.44 -19.15
N VAL A 297 10.37 -2.79 -19.56
CA VAL A 297 10.76 -2.85 -20.98
C VAL A 297 9.86 -3.82 -21.76
N ALA A 298 9.58 -5.00 -21.22
CA ALA A 298 8.69 -5.98 -21.84
C ALA A 298 7.27 -5.44 -22.10
N ARG A 299 6.83 -4.40 -21.38
CA ARG A 299 5.52 -3.75 -21.57
C ARG A 299 5.54 -2.56 -22.52
N LEU A 300 6.71 -2.14 -23.01
CA LEU A 300 6.80 -1.09 -24.04
C LEU A 300 6.29 -1.58 -25.38
N ASP A 301 6.57 -2.86 -25.72
CA ASP A 301 6.28 -3.47 -27.02
C ASP A 301 4.87 -4.09 -27.08
N GLY A 302 4.23 -4.27 -25.94
CA GLY A 302 2.92 -4.93 -25.77
C GLY A 302 1.73 -3.97 -25.83
N SER A 303 1.61 -3.15 -26.88
CA SER A 303 0.46 -2.26 -27.11
C SER A 303 -0.40 -2.76 -28.24
#